data_a179294dfae1a3916a9f6d60695f5499
#
_entry.id   a179294dfae1a3916a9f6d60695f5499
#
_cell.length_a   1.000
_cell.length_b   1.000
_cell.length_c   1.000
_cell.angle_alpha   90.00
_cell.angle_beta   90.00
_cell.angle_gamma   90.00
#
_symmetry.space_group_name_H-M   'P 1'
#
loop_
_entity.id
_entity.type
_entity.pdbx_description
1 polymer ?
#
loop_
_entity_poly.entity_id
_entity_poly.type
_entity_poly.pdbx_seq_one_letter_code
_entity_poly.pdbx_strand_id
1 'polypeptide(L)'
;VGPLAEPEPVPSPEAMPAARQDYMVQLSASRSRALARGVYARLQAEHDDLLGRRDPFILRVDLGDRGIFYRVNVAGFATKAAADSFCADLKKRGQDCLVRRQP
;
A
#
# COMPACT_ATOMS: atom_id res chain seq x y z
N VAL A 1 6.66 -34.85 -16.93
CA VAL A 1 6.43 -34.57 -16.81
C VAL A 1 6.20 -34.32 -16.54
N GLY A 2 6.42 -34.48 -16.31
CA GLY A 2 6.14 -33.98 -16.10
C GLY A 2 5.94 -33.57 -15.71
N PRO A 3 6.14 -33.63 -15.68
CA PRO A 3 6.07 -32.88 -15.34
C PRO A 3 5.94 -32.25 -14.94
N LEU A 4 6.05 -32.11 -14.83
CA LEU A 4 5.89 -31.27 -14.50
C LEU A 4 5.68 -30.60 -14.01
N ALA A 5 5.83 -30.78 -14.10
CA ALA A 5 5.58 -29.91 -13.76
C ALA A 5 5.36 -29.25 -13.26
N GLU A 6 5.50 -29.14 -13.26
CA GLU A 6 5.23 -28.29 -12.89
C GLU A 6 4.96 -27.66 -12.36
N PRO A 7 5.10 -27.85 -12.35
CA PRO A 7 4.88 -26.97 -11.99
C PRO A 7 4.80 -26.31 -11.48
N GLU A 8 4.95 -26.13 -11.48
CA GLU A 8 4.80 -25.28 -11.09
C GLU A 8 4.64 -24.57 -10.74
N PRO A 9 4.86 -24.63 -10.81
CA PRO A 9 4.72 -23.66 -10.67
C PRO A 9 4.65 -22.89 -10.35
N VAL A 10 4.74 -22.88 -10.41
CA VAL A 10 4.52 -21.97 -10.20
C VAL A 10 4.61 -21.19 -9.84
N PRO A 11 4.80 -21.14 -9.77
CA PRO A 11 4.79 -20.25 -9.54
C PRO A 11 4.97 -19.61 -9.25
N SER A 12 5.04 -19.69 -9.36
CA SER A 12 5.02 -18.98 -9.19
C SER A 12 5.33 -18.31 -8.82
N PRO A 13 5.53 -18.31 -8.79
CA PRO A 13 5.72 -17.58 -8.51
C PRO A 13 5.99 -16.93 -8.40
N GLU A 14 6.10 -16.84 -8.60
CA GLU A 14 6.27 -16.32 -8.80
C GLU A 14 5.88 -15.62 -8.58
N ALA A 15 5.71 -15.96 -9.38
CA ALA A 15 5.00 -14.91 -8.94
C ALA A 15 5.09 -14.75 -7.54
N MET A 16 5.80 -15.35 -7.11
CA MET A 16 5.95 -15.26 -5.84
C MET A 16 6.30 -14.01 -5.28
N PRO A 17 7.05 -13.19 -5.90
CA PRO A 17 7.41 -11.93 -5.35
C PRO A 17 6.21 -11.11 -4.96
N ALA A 18 5.16 -11.18 -5.73
CA ALA A 18 3.97 -10.43 -5.40
C ALA A 18 3.39 -10.87 -4.07
N ALA A 19 3.53 -12.14 -3.75
CA ALA A 19 3.01 -12.66 -2.52
C ALA A 19 3.78 -12.18 -1.31
N ARG A 20 4.94 -11.57 -1.53
CA ARG A 20 5.78 -11.11 -0.44
C ARG A 20 5.62 -9.64 -0.14
N GLN A 21 4.59 -9.00 -0.64
CA GLN A 21 4.37 -7.59 -0.41
C GLN A 21 3.51 -7.43 0.84
N ASP A 22 4.10 -7.68 1.98
CA ASP A 22 3.40 -7.81 3.24
C ASP A 22 3.11 -6.50 3.97
N TYR A 23 3.71 -5.42 3.57
CA TYR A 23 3.59 -4.15 4.29
C TYR A 23 3.07 -3.03 3.41
N MET A 24 2.38 -2.11 4.05
CA MET A 24 1.84 -0.93 3.38
C MET A 24 2.10 0.29 4.24
N VAL A 25 2.00 1.47 3.64
CA VAL A 25 2.16 2.73 4.33
C VAL A 25 0.85 3.50 4.22
N GLN A 26 0.22 3.75 5.37
CA GLN A 26 -1.01 4.53 5.40
C GLN A 26 -0.66 6.01 5.39
N LEU A 27 -1.30 6.75 4.48
CA LEU A 27 -1.04 8.18 4.32
C LEU A 27 -2.15 9.04 4.89
N SER A 28 -3.37 8.54 4.89
CA SER A 28 -4.53 9.31 5.32
C SER A 28 -5.73 8.40 5.53
N ALA A 29 -6.79 8.95 6.10
CA ALA A 29 -8.07 8.26 6.22
C ALA A 29 -9.17 9.27 5.89
N SER A 30 -10.17 8.84 5.15
CA SER A 30 -11.26 9.69 4.69
C SER A 30 -12.59 9.03 4.92
N ARG A 31 -13.67 9.82 4.91
CA ARG A 31 -15.00 9.31 5.16
C ARG A 31 -15.66 8.69 3.94
N SER A 32 -15.11 8.90 2.75
CA SER A 32 -15.65 8.29 1.53
C SER A 32 -14.53 7.88 0.62
N ARG A 33 -14.83 6.93 -0.27
CA ARG A 33 -13.86 6.46 -1.25
C ARG A 33 -13.47 7.56 -2.22
N ALA A 34 -14.42 8.40 -2.60
CA ALA A 34 -14.13 9.50 -3.52
C ALA A 34 -13.16 10.50 -2.90
N LEU A 35 -13.36 10.83 -1.62
CA LEU A 35 -12.45 11.72 -0.90
C LEU A 35 -11.07 11.08 -0.78
N ALA A 36 -11.02 9.78 -0.51
CA ALA A 36 -9.75 9.07 -0.38
C ALA A 36 -8.97 9.13 -1.69
N ARG A 37 -9.63 8.92 -2.81
CA ARG A 37 -8.97 9.00 -4.13
C ARG A 37 -8.48 10.41 -4.42
N GLY A 38 -9.25 11.41 -4.07
CA GLY A 38 -8.85 12.81 -4.24
C GLY A 38 -7.64 13.16 -3.41
N VAL A 39 -7.58 12.68 -2.17
CA VAL A 39 -6.44 12.88 -1.30
C VAL A 39 -5.20 12.25 -1.93
N TYR A 40 -5.33 11.02 -2.43
CA TYR A 40 -4.17 10.35 -3.03
C TYR A 40 -3.69 11.08 -4.27
N ALA A 41 -4.61 11.53 -5.13
CA ALA A 41 -4.23 12.27 -6.34
C ALA A 41 -3.43 13.53 -5.99
N ARG A 42 -3.86 14.24 -4.94
CA ARG A 42 -3.15 15.44 -4.48
C ARG A 42 -1.76 15.08 -3.95
N LEU A 43 -1.68 14.04 -3.12
CA LEU A 43 -0.41 13.61 -2.56
C LEU A 43 0.53 13.11 -3.65
N GLN A 44 -0.01 12.42 -4.64
CA GLN A 44 0.77 11.93 -5.78
C GLN A 44 1.38 13.07 -6.57
N ALA A 45 0.65 14.16 -6.74
CA ALA A 45 1.15 15.35 -7.42
C ALA A 45 2.21 16.07 -6.58
N GLU A 46 2.01 16.12 -5.27
CA GLU A 46 2.95 16.78 -4.36
C GLU A 46 4.25 16.00 -4.16
N HIS A 47 4.16 14.68 -4.26
CA HIS A 47 5.30 13.79 -4.03
C HIS A 47 5.50 12.85 -5.21
N ASP A 48 5.53 13.43 -6.40
CA ASP A 48 5.58 12.66 -7.64
C ASP A 48 6.75 11.69 -7.72
N ASP A 49 7.88 12.06 -7.21
CA ASP A 49 9.05 11.20 -7.21
C ASP A 49 8.89 9.95 -6.33
N LEU A 50 8.08 10.03 -5.28
CA LEU A 50 7.83 8.90 -4.38
C LEU A 50 6.54 8.16 -4.71
N LEU A 51 5.51 8.88 -5.11
CA LEU A 51 4.17 8.30 -5.30
C LEU A 51 3.71 8.23 -6.75
N GLY A 52 4.42 8.89 -7.66
CA GLY A 52 3.95 9.07 -9.04
C GLY A 52 3.62 7.79 -9.80
N ARG A 53 4.30 6.70 -9.49
CA ARG A 53 4.10 5.42 -10.18
C ARG A 53 3.47 4.37 -9.30
N ARG A 54 2.98 4.75 -8.13
CA ARG A 54 2.37 3.81 -7.21
C ARG A 54 0.86 4.00 -7.21
N ASP A 55 0.15 2.90 -7.23
CA ASP A 55 -1.31 2.93 -7.15
C ASP A 55 -1.74 2.97 -5.69
N PRO A 56 -2.84 3.65 -5.38
CA PRO A 56 -3.34 3.67 -4.03
C PRO A 56 -4.02 2.34 -3.69
N PHE A 57 -3.88 1.93 -2.44
CA PHE A 57 -4.64 0.80 -1.91
C PHE A 57 -5.60 1.40 -0.88
N ILE A 58 -6.86 1.56 -1.26
CA ILE A 58 -7.86 2.17 -0.41
C ILE A 58 -8.62 1.06 0.32
N LEU A 59 -8.46 1.03 1.64
CA LEU A 59 -9.02 0.00 2.48
C LEU A 59 -10.19 0.55 3.27
N ARG A 60 -11.37 -0.05 3.07
CA ARG A 60 -12.55 0.31 3.84
C ARG A 60 -12.47 -0.36 5.21
N VAL A 61 -12.62 0.42 6.26
CA VAL A 61 -12.53 -0.07 7.63
C VAL A 61 -13.76 0.38 8.42
N ASP A 62 -14.41 -0.56 9.07
CA ASP A 62 -15.55 -0.27 9.95
C ASP A 62 -15.01 -0.18 11.38
N LEU A 63 -15.07 0.99 11.96
CA LEU A 63 -14.59 1.25 13.32
C LEU A 63 -15.73 1.33 14.33
N GLY A 64 -16.85 0.67 14.06
CA GLY A 64 -17.99 0.62 14.97
C GLY A 64 -18.59 2.00 15.19
N ASP A 65 -18.61 2.44 16.45
CA ASP A 65 -19.21 3.72 16.80
C ASP A 65 -18.54 4.91 16.13
N ARG A 66 -17.30 4.76 15.74
CA ARG A 66 -16.55 5.83 15.07
C ARG A 66 -16.88 5.92 13.58
N GLY A 67 -17.56 4.92 13.05
CA GLY A 67 -18.02 4.91 11.68
C GLY A 67 -17.08 4.20 10.72
N ILE A 68 -17.35 4.39 9.44
CA ILE A 68 -16.59 3.75 8.36
C ILE A 68 -15.59 4.76 7.82
N PHE A 69 -14.36 4.29 7.66
CA PHE A 69 -13.28 5.09 7.10
C PHE A 69 -12.66 4.39 5.92
N TYR A 70 -12.12 5.17 5.01
CA TYR A 70 -11.39 4.68 3.85
C TYR A 70 -9.94 5.09 4.02
N ARG A 71 -9.10 4.12 4.36
CA ARG A 71 -7.68 4.38 4.59
C ARG A 71 -6.94 4.39 3.26
N VAL A 72 -6.17 5.45 3.05
CA VAL A 72 -5.39 5.62 1.83
C VAL A 72 -4.00 5.06 2.10
N ASN A 73 -3.64 4.00 1.41
CA ASN A 73 -2.36 3.32 1.60
C ASN A 73 -1.59 3.20 0.31
N VAL A 74 -0.28 3.05 0.46
CA VAL A 74 0.59 2.62 -0.63
C VAL A 74 1.06 1.22 -0.23
N ALA A 75 0.78 0.24 -1.06
CA ALA A 75 1.12 -1.15 -0.79
C ALA A 75 2.38 -1.55 -1.57
N GLY A 76 2.82 -2.77 -1.37
CA GLY A 76 3.88 -3.33 -2.20
C GLY A 76 5.27 -3.31 -1.57
N PHE A 77 5.35 -3.25 -0.25
CA PHE A 77 6.64 -3.31 0.44
C PHE A 77 6.85 -4.71 0.99
N ALA A 78 7.93 -5.35 0.54
CA ALA A 78 8.21 -6.72 0.94
C ALA A 78 8.62 -6.85 2.41
N THR A 79 9.24 -5.81 2.96
CA THR A 79 9.72 -5.84 4.33
C THR A 79 9.26 -4.60 5.09
N LYS A 80 9.23 -4.73 6.40
CA LYS A 80 8.92 -3.59 7.27
C LYS A 80 9.97 -2.50 7.10
N ALA A 81 11.25 -2.88 6.95
CA ALA A 81 12.33 -1.92 6.76
C ALA A 81 12.13 -1.07 5.52
N ALA A 82 11.69 -1.66 4.40
CA ALA A 82 11.42 -0.92 3.18
C ALA A 82 10.27 0.06 3.38
N ALA A 83 9.20 -0.37 4.04
CA ALA A 83 8.05 0.49 4.34
C ALA A 83 8.45 1.62 5.29
N ASP A 84 9.25 1.31 6.33
CA ASP A 84 9.72 2.31 7.28
C ASP A 84 10.57 3.38 6.57
N SER A 85 11.43 2.97 5.66
CA SER A 85 12.28 3.90 4.92
C SER A 85 11.44 4.82 4.04
N PHE A 86 10.44 4.27 3.37
CA PHE A 86 9.53 5.06 2.52
C PHE A 86 8.77 6.07 3.37
N CYS A 87 8.25 5.64 4.51
CA CYS A 87 7.53 6.51 5.44
C CYS A 87 8.46 7.61 5.98
N ALA A 88 9.69 7.29 6.30
CA ALA A 88 10.66 8.27 6.78
C ALA A 88 10.88 9.38 5.74
N ASP A 89 10.98 9.01 4.46
CA ASP A 89 11.15 9.99 3.39
C ASP A 89 9.94 10.93 3.29
N LEU A 90 8.74 10.41 3.45
CA LEU A 90 7.54 11.23 3.44
C LEU A 90 7.49 12.17 4.64
N LYS A 91 7.86 11.67 5.82
CA LYS A 91 7.86 12.49 7.03
C LYS A 91 8.85 13.65 6.92
N LYS A 92 9.97 13.45 6.25
CA LYS A 92 10.93 14.52 6.02
C LYS A 92 10.33 15.67 5.21
N ARG A 93 9.31 15.38 4.43
CA ARG A 93 8.61 16.37 3.62
C ARG A 93 7.36 16.90 4.30
N GLY A 94 7.13 16.52 5.56
CA GLY A 94 5.97 16.98 6.30
C GLY A 94 4.70 16.16 6.08
N GLN A 95 4.79 15.04 5.36
CA GLN A 95 3.65 14.16 5.12
C GLN A 95 3.64 13.05 6.15
N ASP A 96 2.59 13.01 6.96
CA ASP A 96 2.45 11.98 7.97
C ASP A 96 2.18 10.62 7.33
N CYS A 97 2.63 9.58 8.00
CA CYS A 97 2.41 8.22 7.50
C CYS A 97 2.52 7.21 8.64
N LEU A 98 2.01 6.02 8.38
CA LEU A 98 2.01 4.96 9.36
C LEU A 98 2.23 3.63 8.64
N VAL A 99 3.24 2.88 9.07
CA VAL A 99 3.51 1.57 8.49
C VAL A 99 2.55 0.55 9.09
N ARG A 100 1.92 -0.24 8.23
CA ARG A 100 0.99 -1.29 8.65
C ARG A 100 1.28 -2.57 7.90
N ARG A 101 0.89 -3.68 8.51
CA ARG A 101 0.92 -4.96 7.82
C ARG A 101 -0.28 -5.00 6.87
N GLN A 102 -0.07 -5.53 5.69
CA GLN A 102 -1.14 -5.65 4.71
C GLN A 102 -2.10 -6.77 5.15
N PRO A 103 -3.42 -6.57 5.08
CA PRO A 103 -4.39 -7.58 5.51
C PRO A 103 -4.43 -8.81 4.61
#